data_2d7839f0d38645c493ac44681146bf13
#
_entry.id   2d7839f0d38645c493ac44681146bf13
#
_cell.length_a   1.000
_cell.length_b   1.000
_cell.length_c   1.000
_cell.angle_alpha   90.00
_cell.angle_beta   90.00
_cell.angle_gamma   90.00
#
_symmetry.space_group_name_H-M   'P 1'
#
loop_
_entity.id
_entity.type
_entity.pdbx_description
1 polymer ?
#
loop_
_entity_poly.entity_id
_entity_poly.type
_entity_poly.pdbx_seq_one_letter_code
_entity_poly.pdbx_strand_id
1 'polypeptide(L)'
;MLMVNIKRLAMESPFNHFRYFGFIIIISLGLAQDDSTAIVTPGILKSQEAETVTISASVKLIDVRPTAYRLSVYPRSHPTESFIQKLYFPGEPIQIILPANILNSDSLGNIAKLEPLGDAYDVQYRMFNADVGEITLSTFNILPPADILKLTVLNERTDEPIPNCDIVVSQGGLIFTNITADTSGYARVRIPINRNNEIPVLLTIDSRDLFPIWRAKINVPIGVSEKTVNISPIKLQRGETVYYVTDDLSPFRKSPENGAAILFLLNKGDHVAISKTAGDRLFGRVRVFIDRQNKYQSVNGWILRQHIIIGK
;
A
#
# COMPACT_ATOMS: atom_id res chain seq x y z
N MET A 1 53.83 18.73 -24.67
CA MET A 1 54.48 18.00 -23.58
C MET A 1 54.02 18.60 -22.27
N LEU A 2 52.92 18.08 -21.70
CA LEU A 2 52.40 18.49 -20.42
C LEU A 2 51.98 17.23 -19.66
N MET A 3 52.76 16.93 -18.62
CA MET A 3 52.47 15.83 -17.69
C MET A 3 51.29 16.23 -16.79
N VAL A 4 50.25 15.42 -16.74
CA VAL A 4 49.16 15.52 -15.75
C VAL A 4 49.48 14.53 -14.64
N ASN A 5 49.71 15.07 -13.45
CA ASN A 5 49.92 14.34 -12.20
C ASN A 5 48.57 13.84 -11.66
N ILE A 6 48.34 12.52 -11.66
CA ILE A 6 47.20 11.91 -10.99
C ILE A 6 47.58 11.59 -9.55
N LYS A 7 47.12 12.41 -8.63
CA LYS A 7 47.13 12.08 -7.19
C LYS A 7 46.09 11.04 -6.88
N ARG A 8 46.52 9.85 -6.49
CA ARG A 8 45.72 8.83 -5.84
C ARG A 8 45.24 9.32 -4.49
N LEU A 9 43.93 9.53 -4.31
CA LEU A 9 43.31 9.64 -3.01
C LEU A 9 42.99 8.22 -2.53
N ALA A 10 43.69 7.75 -1.54
CA ALA A 10 43.35 6.58 -0.76
C ALA A 10 42.14 6.91 0.10
N MET A 11 41.00 6.30 -0.15
CA MET A 11 39.87 6.27 0.78
C MET A 11 40.17 5.20 1.82
N GLU A 12 40.48 5.64 3.04
CA GLU A 12 40.52 4.78 4.22
C GLU A 12 39.06 4.36 4.58
N SER A 13 38.87 3.07 4.63
CA SER A 13 37.64 2.42 5.09
C SER A 13 37.63 2.39 6.63
N PRO A 14 36.56 2.86 7.30
CA PRO A 14 36.39 2.68 8.72
C PRO A 14 35.67 1.37 9.02
N PHE A 15 36.37 0.23 8.84
CA PHE A 15 35.94 -1.03 9.45
C PHE A 15 36.92 -1.38 10.54
N ASN A 16 36.53 -1.13 11.78
CA ASN A 16 37.01 -1.89 12.97
C ASN A 16 36.30 -1.36 14.20
N HIS A 17 35.39 -2.18 14.74
CA HIS A 17 35.21 -2.36 16.19
C HIS A 17 34.07 -3.37 16.45
N PHE A 18 34.32 -4.62 16.09
CA PHE A 18 33.65 -5.72 16.78
C PHE A 18 34.44 -6.00 18.07
N ARG A 19 33.98 -5.48 19.19
CA ARG A 19 34.44 -5.89 20.51
C ARG A 19 33.72 -7.16 20.90
N TYR A 20 34.46 -8.26 20.86
CA TYR A 20 34.11 -9.48 21.56
C TYR A 20 34.13 -9.20 23.04
N PHE A 21 32.99 -9.22 23.70
CA PHE A 21 32.93 -9.37 25.15
C PHE A 21 33.10 -10.85 25.49
N GLY A 22 34.36 -11.24 25.69
CA GLY A 22 34.67 -12.49 26.33
C GLY A 22 34.46 -12.34 27.84
N PHE A 23 33.53 -13.08 28.38
CA PHE A 23 33.36 -13.25 29.81
C PHE A 23 34.52 -14.10 30.32
N ILE A 24 35.51 -13.43 30.95
CA ILE A 24 36.55 -14.09 31.74
C ILE A 24 35.97 -14.31 33.13
N ILE A 25 35.62 -15.56 33.47
CA ILE A 25 35.31 -15.94 34.84
C ILE A 25 36.62 -16.13 35.56
N ILE A 26 36.99 -15.17 36.40
CA ILE A 26 38.12 -15.32 37.34
C ILE A 26 37.59 -16.09 38.56
N ILE A 27 37.98 -17.35 38.66
CA ILE A 27 37.78 -18.13 39.89
C ILE A 27 38.95 -17.81 40.80
N SER A 28 38.74 -16.97 41.80
CA SER A 28 39.69 -16.76 42.88
C SER A 28 39.55 -17.92 43.90
N LEU A 29 40.50 -18.82 43.91
CA LEU A 29 40.67 -19.79 45.00
C LEU A 29 41.21 -19.07 46.23
N GLY A 30 40.35 -18.76 47.18
CA GLY A 30 40.75 -18.41 48.53
C GLY A 30 40.85 -19.68 49.36
N LEU A 31 42.09 -20.01 49.72
CA LEU A 31 42.35 -21.02 50.75
C LEU A 31 42.05 -20.42 52.13
N ALA A 32 40.92 -20.85 52.71
CA ALA A 32 40.71 -20.71 54.14
C ALA A 32 40.45 -22.12 54.70
N GLN A 33 41.40 -22.60 55.49
CA GLN A 33 41.23 -23.77 56.31
C GLN A 33 40.30 -23.44 57.46
N ASP A 34 39.17 -24.13 57.54
CA ASP A 34 38.52 -24.39 58.83
C ASP A 34 37.69 -25.69 58.77
N ASP A 35 37.97 -26.52 59.75
CA ASP A 35 37.39 -27.82 59.94
C ASP A 35 35.93 -27.74 60.36
N SER A 36 35.01 -28.07 59.44
CA SER A 36 33.71 -28.66 59.81
C SER A 36 33.19 -29.44 58.60
N THR A 37 33.14 -30.74 58.71
CA THR A 37 32.58 -31.68 57.77
C THR A 37 31.06 -31.48 57.66
N ALA A 38 30.61 -30.57 56.81
CA ALA A 38 29.26 -30.52 56.27
C ALA A 38 29.32 -31.10 54.85
N ILE A 39 28.79 -32.30 54.68
CA ILE A 39 28.55 -32.88 53.33
C ILE A 39 27.52 -32.01 52.63
N VAL A 40 28.02 -31.04 51.84
CA VAL A 40 27.18 -30.30 50.92
C VAL A 40 26.96 -31.20 49.74
N THR A 41 25.76 -31.83 49.65
CA THR A 41 25.29 -32.47 48.43
C THR A 41 25.26 -31.39 47.35
N PRO A 42 26.00 -31.56 46.22
CA PRO A 42 25.92 -30.60 45.16
C PRO A 42 24.44 -30.59 44.65
N GLY A 43 23.74 -29.54 44.99
CA GLY A 43 22.44 -29.28 44.40
C GLY A 43 22.65 -29.22 42.89
N ILE A 44 22.14 -30.19 42.18
CA ILE A 44 22.06 -30.14 40.73
C ILE A 44 21.20 -28.90 40.45
N LEU A 45 21.89 -27.82 40.09
CA LEU A 45 21.22 -26.69 39.45
C LEU A 45 20.57 -27.28 38.19
N LYS A 46 19.27 -27.64 38.31
CA LYS A 46 18.47 -27.88 37.13
C LYS A 46 18.57 -26.63 36.31
N SER A 47 19.32 -26.66 35.22
CA SER A 47 19.25 -25.62 34.21
C SER A 47 17.78 -25.55 33.81
N GLN A 48 17.10 -24.49 34.20
CA GLN A 48 15.75 -24.23 33.72
C GLN A 48 15.91 -24.07 32.21
N GLU A 49 15.53 -25.11 31.46
CA GLU A 49 15.45 -25.03 30.00
C GLU A 49 14.56 -23.80 29.72
N ALA A 50 15.14 -22.77 29.11
CA ALA A 50 14.41 -21.58 28.77
C ALA A 50 13.27 -22.00 27.80
N GLU A 51 12.04 -21.75 28.21
CA GLU A 51 10.88 -21.97 27.33
C GLU A 51 11.12 -21.24 26.01
N THR A 52 10.97 -21.97 24.92
CA THR A 52 11.16 -21.43 23.58
C THR A 52 9.83 -21.36 22.84
N VAL A 53 9.71 -20.35 21.98
CA VAL A 53 8.60 -20.17 21.05
C VAL A 53 9.12 -20.39 19.65
N THR A 54 8.45 -21.24 18.91
CA THR A 54 8.71 -21.48 17.49
C THR A 54 7.74 -20.64 16.65
N ILE A 55 8.27 -19.73 15.85
CA ILE A 55 7.49 -18.89 14.92
C ILE A 55 7.66 -19.48 13.54
N SER A 56 6.56 -19.92 12.92
CA SER A 56 6.51 -20.43 11.56
C SER A 56 5.74 -19.50 10.65
N ALA A 57 6.13 -19.41 9.38
CA ALA A 57 5.44 -18.61 8.38
C ALA A 57 5.49 -19.28 7.00
N SER A 58 4.48 -19.02 6.18
CA SER A 58 4.47 -19.40 4.78
C SER A 58 4.58 -18.16 3.88
N VAL A 59 5.23 -18.35 2.71
CA VAL A 59 5.36 -17.32 1.68
C VAL A 59 4.71 -17.83 0.41
N LYS A 60 3.78 -17.05 -0.13
CA LYS A 60 3.19 -17.27 -1.45
C LYS A 60 3.78 -16.29 -2.45
N LEU A 61 4.43 -16.80 -3.48
CA LEU A 61 4.94 -16.02 -4.59
C LEU A 61 3.87 -15.91 -5.67
N ILE A 62 3.57 -14.68 -6.10
CA ILE A 62 2.59 -14.40 -7.15
C ILE A 62 3.36 -13.80 -8.33
N ASP A 63 3.64 -14.64 -9.33
CA ASP A 63 4.34 -14.28 -10.58
C ASP A 63 5.71 -13.60 -10.37
N VAL A 64 6.41 -13.97 -9.28
CA VAL A 64 7.69 -13.36 -8.91
C VAL A 64 8.65 -14.39 -8.33
N ARG A 65 9.94 -14.10 -8.44
CA ARG A 65 11.02 -14.89 -7.85
C ARG A 65 12.05 -13.96 -7.21
N PRO A 66 11.82 -13.47 -5.98
CA PRO A 66 12.85 -12.75 -5.25
C PRO A 66 14.05 -13.64 -5.01
N THR A 67 15.24 -13.05 -4.95
CA THR A 67 16.49 -13.81 -4.71
C THR A 67 16.51 -14.43 -3.31
N ALA A 68 15.97 -13.71 -2.33
CA ALA A 68 15.85 -14.12 -0.95
C ALA A 68 14.83 -13.24 -0.21
N TYR A 69 14.49 -13.60 1.03
CA TYR A 69 13.74 -12.72 1.94
C TYR A 69 14.44 -12.62 3.28
N ARG A 70 14.37 -11.44 3.88
CA ARG A 70 14.79 -11.20 5.25
C ARG A 70 13.57 -11.19 6.14
N LEU A 71 13.48 -12.12 7.09
CA LEU A 71 12.50 -12.07 8.17
C LEU A 71 13.16 -11.47 9.41
N SER A 72 12.52 -10.46 9.97
CA SER A 72 12.95 -9.80 11.21
C SER A 72 11.80 -9.81 12.20
N VAL A 73 12.10 -10.02 13.48
CA VAL A 73 11.12 -9.96 14.57
C VAL A 73 11.48 -8.81 15.50
N TYR A 74 10.51 -7.96 15.81
CA TYR A 74 10.67 -6.76 16.63
C TYR A 74 9.66 -6.71 17.76
N PRO A 75 9.99 -6.08 18.91
CA PRO A 75 8.98 -5.64 19.85
C PRO A 75 8.16 -4.50 19.22
N ARG A 76 6.86 -4.49 19.44
CA ARG A 76 5.98 -3.48 18.85
C ARG A 76 6.23 -2.08 19.42
N SER A 77 6.68 -1.98 20.66
CA SER A 77 7.06 -0.71 21.31
C SER A 77 8.33 -0.10 20.75
N HIS A 78 9.25 -0.92 20.21
CA HIS A 78 10.56 -0.49 19.70
C HIS A 78 10.86 -1.10 18.33
N PRO A 79 10.17 -0.67 17.27
CA PRO A 79 10.24 -1.31 15.94
C PRO A 79 11.58 -1.10 15.22
N THR A 80 12.54 -0.40 15.82
CA THR A 80 13.90 -0.21 15.30
C THR A 80 14.91 -1.25 15.81
N GLU A 81 14.56 -1.96 16.88
CA GLU A 81 15.43 -2.93 17.54
C GLU A 81 14.91 -4.34 17.32
N SER A 82 15.46 -5.04 16.34
CA SER A 82 15.03 -6.42 16.07
C SER A 82 15.63 -7.40 17.07
N PHE A 83 14.83 -8.35 17.57
CA PHE A 83 15.29 -9.49 18.35
C PHE A 83 16.16 -10.42 17.50
N ILE A 84 15.75 -10.61 16.23
CA ILE A 84 16.46 -11.46 15.27
C ILE A 84 16.20 -10.97 13.86
N GLN A 85 17.19 -11.18 12.99
CA GLN A 85 17.07 -11.06 11.55
C GLN A 85 17.64 -12.33 10.90
N LYS A 86 16.87 -12.98 10.04
CA LYS A 86 17.33 -14.19 9.35
C LYS A 86 16.99 -14.11 7.86
N LEU A 87 17.91 -14.57 7.04
CA LEU A 87 17.74 -14.66 5.59
C LEU A 87 17.22 -16.04 5.23
N TYR A 88 16.25 -16.09 4.29
CA TYR A 88 15.67 -17.30 3.74
C TYR A 88 15.67 -17.25 2.22
N PHE A 89 15.78 -18.40 1.58
CA PHE A 89 15.68 -18.51 0.13
C PHE A 89 14.30 -19.05 -0.29
N PRO A 90 13.88 -18.81 -1.55
CA PRO A 90 12.63 -19.34 -2.05
C PRO A 90 12.54 -20.86 -1.93
N GLY A 91 11.47 -21.37 -1.30
CA GLY A 91 11.26 -22.78 -1.04
C GLY A 91 11.76 -23.28 0.32
N GLU A 92 12.53 -22.49 1.05
CA GLU A 92 12.91 -22.83 2.42
C GLU A 92 11.73 -22.60 3.39
N PRO A 93 11.52 -23.51 4.35
CA PRO A 93 10.55 -23.30 5.41
C PRO A 93 11.00 -22.14 6.30
N ILE A 94 10.14 -21.16 6.50
CA ILE A 94 10.41 -20.04 7.40
C ILE A 94 10.09 -20.49 8.82
N GLN A 95 11.14 -20.63 9.62
CA GLN A 95 11.03 -20.99 11.02
C GLN A 95 12.08 -20.25 11.86
N ILE A 96 11.63 -19.61 12.95
CA ILE A 96 12.47 -18.93 13.93
C ILE A 96 12.14 -19.48 15.31
N ILE A 97 13.16 -19.77 16.10
CA ILE A 97 13.03 -20.18 17.49
C ILE A 97 13.62 -19.08 18.36
N LEU A 98 12.83 -18.56 19.28
CA LEU A 98 13.22 -17.51 20.22
C LEU A 98 12.86 -17.89 21.66
N PRO A 99 13.63 -17.45 22.65
CA PRO A 99 13.25 -17.58 24.05
C PRO A 99 11.93 -16.82 24.34
N ALA A 100 11.01 -17.46 25.06
CA ALA A 100 9.69 -16.88 25.36
C ALA A 100 9.79 -15.57 26.16
N ASN A 101 10.78 -15.46 27.04
CA ASN A 101 11.01 -14.24 27.83
C ASN A 101 11.37 -13.03 26.97
N ILE A 102 12.01 -13.20 25.83
CA ILE A 102 12.32 -12.10 24.89
C ILE A 102 11.04 -11.61 24.23
N LEU A 103 10.22 -12.54 23.73
CA LEU A 103 8.96 -12.19 23.04
C LEU A 103 7.92 -11.60 23.99
N ASN A 104 7.93 -12.00 25.26
CA ASN A 104 7.01 -11.50 26.30
C ASN A 104 7.51 -10.21 26.98
N SER A 105 8.65 -9.67 26.55
CA SER A 105 9.19 -8.41 27.10
C SER A 105 8.35 -7.18 26.72
N ASP A 106 7.57 -7.27 25.65
CA ASP A 106 6.71 -6.18 25.17
C ASP A 106 5.21 -6.51 25.37
N SER A 107 4.55 -5.75 26.23
CA SER A 107 3.11 -5.88 26.49
C SER A 107 2.22 -5.53 25.29
N LEU A 108 2.75 -4.81 24.30
CA LEU A 108 2.05 -4.46 23.05
C LEU A 108 2.12 -5.57 22.02
N GLY A 109 2.89 -6.64 22.28
CA GLY A 109 3.13 -7.75 21.35
C GLY A 109 4.28 -7.51 20.40
N ASN A 110 4.35 -8.33 19.35
CA ASN A 110 5.48 -8.42 18.44
C ASN A 110 5.08 -8.17 16.99
N ILE A 111 6.07 -7.80 16.17
CA ILE A 111 5.92 -7.60 14.73
C ILE A 111 6.93 -8.50 14.01
N ALA A 112 6.43 -9.33 13.10
CA ALA A 112 7.24 -10.02 12.12
C ALA A 112 7.23 -9.21 10.81
N LYS A 113 8.41 -8.79 10.35
CA LYS A 113 8.63 -8.05 9.11
C LYS A 113 9.28 -8.98 8.08
N LEU A 114 8.62 -9.22 6.96
CA LEU A 114 9.21 -9.91 5.80
C LEU A 114 9.58 -8.88 4.75
N GLU A 115 10.85 -8.84 4.38
CA GLU A 115 11.43 -7.96 3.39
C GLU A 115 12.03 -8.80 2.25
N PRO A 116 11.34 -8.91 1.09
CA PRO A 116 11.91 -9.55 -0.08
C PRO A 116 13.13 -8.76 -0.58
N LEU A 117 14.21 -9.45 -0.91
CA LEU A 117 15.40 -8.81 -1.48
C LEU A 117 15.25 -8.70 -3.00
N GLY A 118 15.45 -7.50 -3.51
CA GLY A 118 15.29 -7.11 -4.89
C GLY A 118 14.53 -5.79 -5.00
N ASP A 119 14.62 -5.16 -6.17
CA ASP A 119 14.07 -3.82 -6.37
C ASP A 119 12.54 -3.83 -6.32
N ALA A 120 11.98 -2.85 -5.65
CA ALA A 120 10.56 -2.49 -5.61
C ALA A 120 9.58 -3.54 -5.07
N TYR A 121 10.04 -4.52 -4.28
CA TYR A 121 9.13 -5.39 -3.55
C TYR A 121 8.53 -4.70 -2.33
N ASP A 122 7.30 -5.08 -1.98
CA ASP A 122 6.66 -4.57 -0.78
C ASP A 122 7.13 -5.31 0.46
N VAL A 123 7.52 -4.55 1.47
CA VAL A 123 7.74 -5.07 2.82
C VAL A 123 6.39 -5.40 3.45
N GLN A 124 6.28 -6.56 4.08
CA GLN A 124 5.05 -7.00 4.72
C GLN A 124 5.25 -7.19 6.21
N TYR A 125 4.20 -6.94 6.97
CA TYR A 125 4.20 -7.02 8.43
C TYR A 125 3.09 -7.95 8.92
N ARG A 126 3.36 -8.69 10.01
CA ARG A 126 2.38 -9.46 10.77
C ARG A 126 2.55 -9.15 12.25
N MET A 127 1.46 -8.79 12.90
CA MET A 127 1.44 -8.62 14.35
C MET A 127 1.06 -9.95 15.00
N PHE A 128 1.69 -10.26 16.12
CA PHE A 128 1.40 -11.45 16.91
C PHE A 128 1.73 -11.23 18.39
N ASN A 129 1.08 -12.00 19.25
CA ASN A 129 1.41 -12.10 20.65
C ASN A 129 2.18 -13.40 20.87
N ALA A 130 3.08 -13.40 21.82
CA ALA A 130 3.84 -14.60 22.17
C ALA A 130 3.03 -15.43 23.15
N ASP A 131 2.38 -16.48 22.63
CA ASP A 131 1.91 -17.58 23.46
C ASP A 131 3.00 -18.65 23.50
N VAL A 132 3.07 -19.39 24.60
CA VAL A 132 4.06 -20.46 24.76
C VAL A 132 3.80 -21.57 23.72
N GLY A 133 4.84 -22.01 23.01
CA GLY A 133 4.76 -23.11 22.06
C GLY A 133 5.01 -22.68 20.60
N GLU A 134 4.07 -23.00 19.71
CA GLU A 134 4.20 -22.73 18.27
C GLU A 134 3.23 -21.63 17.81
N ILE A 135 3.77 -20.64 17.08
CA ILE A 135 3.02 -19.54 16.49
C ILE A 135 3.10 -19.66 14.96
N THR A 136 1.96 -19.82 14.30
CA THR A 136 1.88 -19.78 12.85
C THR A 136 1.38 -18.41 12.37
N LEU A 137 2.25 -17.67 11.68
CA LEU A 137 1.88 -16.38 11.09
C LEU A 137 1.04 -16.58 9.82
N SER A 138 0.13 -15.65 9.57
CA SER A 138 -0.62 -15.62 8.31
C SER A 138 0.34 -15.48 7.12
N THR A 139 -0.02 -16.11 6.00
CA THR A 139 0.82 -16.15 4.78
C THR A 139 1.26 -14.77 4.32
N PHE A 140 2.53 -14.63 3.97
CA PHE A 140 3.08 -13.46 3.28
C PHE A 140 2.90 -13.65 1.76
N ASN A 141 2.20 -12.71 1.10
CA ASN A 141 1.99 -12.75 -0.35
C ASN A 141 2.96 -11.79 -1.02
N ILE A 142 3.98 -12.29 -1.70
CA ILE A 142 4.94 -11.45 -2.43
C ILE A 142 4.43 -11.21 -3.84
N LEU A 143 4.14 -9.95 -4.13
CA LEU A 143 3.62 -9.45 -5.40
C LEU A 143 4.75 -9.00 -6.33
N PRO A 144 4.51 -8.88 -7.65
CA PRO A 144 5.47 -8.33 -8.59
C PRO A 144 5.97 -6.94 -8.18
N PRO A 145 7.20 -6.56 -8.55
CA PRO A 145 7.69 -5.20 -8.38
C PRO A 145 6.72 -4.19 -9.02
N ALA A 146 6.50 -3.08 -8.35
CA ALA A 146 5.61 -2.04 -8.85
C ALA A 146 6.07 -0.66 -8.39
N ASP A 147 5.83 0.35 -9.22
CA ASP A 147 5.87 1.73 -8.75
C ASP A 147 4.68 1.99 -7.84
N ILE A 148 4.88 2.78 -6.82
CA ILE A 148 3.88 3.05 -5.80
C ILE A 148 3.43 4.50 -5.90
N LEU A 149 2.15 4.70 -6.15
CA LEU A 149 1.51 5.99 -6.03
C LEU A 149 0.72 6.03 -4.72
N LYS A 150 1.16 6.84 -3.77
CA LYS A 150 0.41 7.18 -2.58
C LYS A 150 -0.57 8.30 -2.96
N LEU A 151 -1.85 7.99 -2.92
CA LEU A 151 -2.91 8.88 -3.36
C LEU A 151 -3.74 9.32 -2.17
N THR A 152 -4.01 10.62 -2.06
CA THR A 152 -4.96 11.19 -1.10
C THR A 152 -6.05 11.91 -1.87
N VAL A 153 -7.31 11.60 -1.57
CA VAL A 153 -8.49 12.21 -2.23
C VAL A 153 -9.19 13.14 -1.25
N LEU A 154 -9.29 14.40 -1.62
CA LEU A 154 -9.87 15.44 -0.78
C LEU A 154 -11.03 16.17 -1.51
N ASN A 155 -11.96 16.66 -0.70
CA ASN A 155 -12.97 17.61 -1.16
C ASN A 155 -12.35 18.98 -1.34
N GLU A 156 -12.36 19.49 -2.57
CA GLU A 156 -11.74 20.78 -2.93
C GLU A 156 -12.29 21.99 -2.13
N ARG A 157 -13.47 21.88 -1.53
CA ARG A 157 -14.08 23.00 -0.79
C ARG A 157 -13.77 23.00 0.70
N THR A 158 -13.64 21.82 1.29
CA THR A 158 -13.51 21.68 2.75
C THR A 158 -12.16 21.15 3.17
N ASP A 159 -11.32 20.70 2.20
CA ASP A 159 -10.07 19.98 2.41
C ASP A 159 -10.23 18.68 3.23
N GLU A 160 -11.48 18.23 3.43
CA GLU A 160 -11.76 16.98 4.13
C GLU A 160 -11.52 15.78 3.23
N PRO A 161 -11.04 14.65 3.78
CA PRO A 161 -10.90 13.41 3.03
C PRO A 161 -12.23 12.92 2.45
N ILE A 162 -12.21 12.41 1.21
CA ILE A 162 -13.34 11.70 0.63
C ILE A 162 -13.10 10.19 0.82
N PRO A 163 -13.78 9.53 1.75
CA PRO A 163 -13.55 8.14 2.08
C PRO A 163 -14.12 7.19 1.03
N ASN A 164 -13.61 5.96 1.01
CA ASN A 164 -14.17 4.83 0.25
C ASN A 164 -14.32 5.09 -1.26
N CYS A 165 -13.46 5.95 -1.85
CA CYS A 165 -13.43 6.18 -3.30
C CYS A 165 -12.92 4.94 -4.02
N ASP A 166 -13.58 4.54 -5.10
CA ASP A 166 -13.06 3.53 -6.02
C ASP A 166 -12.02 4.17 -6.96
N ILE A 167 -10.83 3.60 -6.98
CA ILE A 167 -9.68 4.11 -7.72
C ILE A 167 -9.27 3.10 -8.77
N VAL A 168 -9.32 3.51 -10.04
CA VAL A 168 -8.88 2.70 -11.18
C VAL A 168 -7.72 3.39 -11.87
N VAL A 169 -6.64 2.63 -12.09
CA VAL A 169 -5.50 3.09 -12.90
C VAL A 169 -5.39 2.21 -14.13
N SER A 170 -5.36 2.83 -15.30
CA SER A 170 -5.30 2.14 -16.57
C SER A 170 -4.37 2.82 -17.57
N GLN A 171 -3.94 2.08 -18.61
CA GLN A 171 -3.17 2.61 -19.73
C GLN A 171 -3.53 1.84 -21.00
N GLY A 172 -3.89 2.53 -22.04
CA GLY A 172 -4.26 1.91 -23.33
C GLY A 172 -5.42 0.90 -23.24
N GLY A 173 -6.34 1.10 -22.29
CA GLY A 173 -7.45 0.19 -22.04
C GLY A 173 -7.14 -0.98 -21.08
N LEU A 174 -5.88 -1.19 -20.70
CA LEU A 174 -5.50 -2.18 -19.69
C LEU A 174 -5.65 -1.59 -18.29
N ILE A 175 -6.39 -2.27 -17.43
CA ILE A 175 -6.53 -1.90 -16.01
C ILE A 175 -5.35 -2.51 -15.26
N PHE A 176 -4.55 -1.66 -14.62
CA PHE A 176 -3.43 -2.08 -13.77
C PHE A 176 -3.86 -2.31 -12.33
N THR A 177 -4.73 -1.46 -11.83
CA THR A 177 -5.18 -1.48 -10.44
C THR A 177 -6.62 -1.03 -10.34
N ASN A 178 -7.38 -1.72 -9.49
CA ASN A 178 -8.71 -1.33 -9.05
C ASN A 178 -8.78 -1.56 -7.53
N ILE A 179 -8.79 -0.47 -6.76
CA ILE A 179 -8.77 -0.50 -5.29
C ILE A 179 -9.70 0.57 -4.74
N THR A 180 -10.03 0.45 -3.46
CA THR A 180 -10.83 1.45 -2.74
C THR A 180 -9.94 2.18 -1.73
N ALA A 181 -10.06 3.51 -1.66
CA ALA A 181 -9.41 4.32 -0.64
C ALA A 181 -9.97 3.99 0.75
N ASP A 182 -9.18 4.20 1.78
CA ASP A 182 -9.61 4.02 3.17
C ASP A 182 -10.50 5.17 3.68
N THR A 183 -10.84 5.14 4.96
CA THR A 183 -11.67 6.16 5.61
C THR A 183 -11.01 7.55 5.69
N SER A 184 -9.71 7.62 5.49
CA SER A 184 -8.95 8.87 5.42
C SER A 184 -8.77 9.38 3.98
N GLY A 185 -9.46 8.76 2.99
CA GLY A 185 -9.30 9.09 1.58
C GLY A 185 -7.94 8.66 0.99
N TYR A 186 -7.18 7.84 1.72
CA TYR A 186 -5.85 7.41 1.31
C TYR A 186 -5.90 6.07 0.59
N ALA A 187 -5.07 5.94 -0.44
CA ALA A 187 -4.86 4.68 -1.15
C ALA A 187 -3.39 4.51 -1.55
N ARG A 188 -2.91 3.28 -1.47
CA ARG A 188 -1.60 2.87 -1.95
C ARG A 188 -1.75 2.11 -3.26
N VAL A 189 -1.59 2.80 -4.36
CA VAL A 189 -1.81 2.28 -5.71
C VAL A 189 -0.53 1.64 -6.23
N ARG A 190 -0.61 0.39 -6.68
CA ARG A 190 0.50 -0.33 -7.32
C ARG A 190 0.36 -0.23 -8.83
N ILE A 191 1.44 0.16 -9.49
CA ILE A 191 1.47 0.35 -10.95
C ILE A 191 2.63 -0.48 -11.51
N PRO A 192 2.41 -1.40 -12.46
CA PRO A 192 3.45 -2.26 -13.00
C PRO A 192 4.64 -1.46 -13.56
N ILE A 193 5.86 -1.92 -13.27
CA ILE A 193 7.10 -1.27 -13.75
C ILE A 193 7.32 -1.49 -15.26
N ASN A 194 6.74 -2.56 -15.82
CA ASN A 194 6.85 -2.90 -17.24
C ASN A 194 5.83 -2.17 -18.13
N ARG A 195 5.12 -1.17 -17.59
CA ARG A 195 4.24 -0.31 -18.41
C ARG A 195 5.05 0.54 -19.39
N ASN A 196 4.37 1.10 -20.38
CA ASN A 196 4.99 2.13 -21.22
C ASN A 196 5.11 3.46 -20.44
N ASN A 197 6.32 3.80 -19.99
CA ASN A 197 6.58 5.02 -19.20
C ASN A 197 6.47 6.31 -20.01
N GLU A 198 6.49 6.25 -21.34
CA GLU A 198 6.31 7.42 -22.22
C GLU A 198 4.83 7.86 -22.30
N ILE A 199 3.91 6.96 -21.98
CA ILE A 199 2.48 7.22 -22.04
C ILE A 199 1.96 7.44 -20.61
N PRO A 200 1.24 8.55 -20.34
CA PRO A 200 0.64 8.76 -19.04
C PRO A 200 -0.43 7.69 -18.73
N VAL A 201 -0.56 7.34 -17.47
CA VAL A 201 -1.67 6.49 -17.01
C VAL A 201 -2.93 7.32 -16.83
N LEU A 202 -4.09 6.73 -17.10
CA LEU A 202 -5.38 7.31 -16.77
C LEU A 202 -5.74 6.92 -15.34
N LEU A 203 -5.82 7.90 -14.47
CA LEU A 203 -6.35 7.76 -13.10
C LEU A 203 -7.82 8.15 -13.13
N THR A 204 -8.67 7.21 -12.69
CA THR A 204 -10.12 7.43 -12.52
C THR A 204 -10.47 7.24 -11.05
N ILE A 205 -11.18 8.19 -10.47
CA ILE A 205 -11.65 8.15 -9.09
C ILE A 205 -13.17 8.30 -9.11
N ASP A 206 -13.87 7.29 -8.60
CA ASP A 206 -15.31 7.32 -8.37
C ASP A 206 -15.55 7.43 -6.87
N SER A 207 -15.92 8.61 -6.43
CA SER A 207 -16.21 8.90 -5.03
C SER A 207 -17.68 8.75 -4.67
N ARG A 208 -18.52 8.35 -5.64
CA ARG A 208 -19.96 8.20 -5.48
C ARG A 208 -20.65 9.46 -4.91
N ASP A 209 -21.90 9.38 -4.64
CA ASP A 209 -22.68 10.48 -4.04
C ASP A 209 -22.65 11.79 -4.85
N LEU A 210 -22.36 12.94 -4.20
CA LEU A 210 -22.41 14.26 -4.81
C LEU A 210 -21.17 14.64 -5.62
N PHE A 211 -20.19 13.76 -5.75
CA PHE A 211 -18.97 14.04 -6.50
C PHE A 211 -19.02 13.40 -7.89
N PRO A 212 -18.62 14.13 -8.93
CA PRO A 212 -18.51 13.53 -10.26
C PRO A 212 -17.33 12.56 -10.32
N ILE A 213 -17.41 11.57 -11.20
CA ILE A 213 -16.26 10.72 -11.50
C ILE A 213 -15.12 11.63 -11.97
N TRP A 214 -13.99 11.57 -11.25
CA TRP A 214 -12.82 12.34 -11.58
C TRP A 214 -11.84 11.52 -12.42
N ARG A 215 -11.32 12.10 -13.51
CA ARG A 215 -10.37 11.45 -14.42
C ARG A 215 -9.24 12.41 -14.76
N ALA A 216 -8.01 11.90 -14.80
CA ALA A 216 -6.87 12.64 -15.33
C ALA A 216 -5.80 11.68 -15.86
N LYS A 217 -5.09 12.12 -16.89
CA LYS A 217 -3.85 11.51 -17.32
C LYS A 217 -2.71 12.05 -16.47
N ILE A 218 -1.97 11.15 -15.85
CA ILE A 218 -0.86 11.49 -14.97
C ILE A 218 0.40 10.70 -15.35
N ASN A 219 1.54 11.34 -15.24
CA ASN A 219 2.82 10.66 -15.28
C ASN A 219 3.15 10.18 -13.87
N VAL A 220 3.42 8.89 -13.71
CA VAL A 220 3.82 8.30 -12.44
C VAL A 220 5.32 8.05 -12.50
N PRO A 221 6.11 8.69 -11.61
CA PRO A 221 7.53 8.46 -11.51
C PRO A 221 7.86 7.02 -11.14
N ILE A 222 9.08 6.59 -11.44
CA ILE A 222 9.62 5.31 -10.99
C ILE A 222 9.81 5.35 -9.46
N GLY A 223 9.51 4.24 -8.80
CA GLY A 223 9.63 4.12 -7.35
C GLY A 223 8.38 4.57 -6.58
N VAL A 224 8.56 5.33 -5.51
CA VAL A 224 7.47 5.80 -4.66
C VAL A 224 7.19 7.27 -4.92
N SER A 225 5.93 7.60 -5.19
CA SER A 225 5.48 8.97 -5.40
C SER A 225 4.21 9.26 -4.62
N GLU A 226 3.90 10.54 -4.40
CA GLU A 226 2.72 10.99 -3.67
C GLU A 226 1.92 11.98 -4.54
N LYS A 227 0.60 11.90 -4.44
CA LYS A 227 -0.31 12.79 -5.16
C LYS A 227 -1.56 13.04 -4.34
N THR A 228 -1.92 14.31 -4.19
CA THR A 228 -3.22 14.72 -3.68
C THR A 228 -4.13 15.08 -4.86
N VAL A 229 -5.35 14.60 -4.83
CA VAL A 229 -6.40 14.92 -5.80
C VAL A 229 -7.54 15.62 -5.08
N ASN A 230 -7.83 16.84 -5.48
CA ASN A 230 -8.94 17.62 -4.97
C ASN A 230 -10.13 17.48 -5.94
N ILE A 231 -11.27 16.98 -5.44
CA ILE A 231 -12.49 16.79 -6.23
C ILE A 231 -13.54 17.78 -5.78
N SER A 232 -14.01 18.61 -6.72
CA SER A 232 -15.14 19.50 -6.46
C SER A 232 -16.45 18.72 -6.49
N PRO A 233 -17.35 18.92 -5.51
CA PRO A 233 -18.71 18.43 -5.62
C PRO A 233 -19.43 19.08 -6.80
N ILE A 234 -20.48 18.42 -7.28
CA ILE A 234 -21.29 18.91 -8.40
C ILE A 234 -21.92 20.25 -8.00
N LYS A 235 -21.66 21.30 -8.81
CA LYS A 235 -22.31 22.60 -8.64
C LYS A 235 -23.64 22.59 -9.38
N LEU A 236 -24.74 22.47 -8.64
CA LEU A 236 -26.08 22.59 -9.19
C LEU A 236 -26.47 24.06 -9.37
N GLN A 237 -27.14 24.35 -10.49
CA GLN A 237 -27.83 25.62 -10.72
C GLN A 237 -29.24 25.54 -10.11
N ARG A 238 -29.88 26.68 -9.95
CA ARG A 238 -31.26 26.73 -9.45
C ARG A 238 -32.20 25.90 -10.33
N GLY A 239 -32.88 24.91 -9.74
CA GLY A 239 -33.81 24.04 -10.44
C GLY A 239 -33.17 22.82 -11.13
N GLU A 240 -31.87 22.62 -10.98
CA GLU A 240 -31.23 21.38 -11.43
C GLU A 240 -31.32 20.28 -10.35
N THR A 241 -31.48 19.04 -10.83
CA THR A 241 -31.44 17.82 -10.02
C THR A 241 -30.40 16.88 -10.59
N VAL A 242 -29.59 16.22 -9.73
CA VAL A 242 -28.59 15.24 -10.17
C VAL A 242 -29.24 13.92 -10.48
N TYR A 243 -28.86 13.35 -11.61
CA TYR A 243 -29.20 12.00 -12.04
C TYR A 243 -27.90 11.25 -12.35
N TYR A 244 -27.92 9.93 -12.16
CA TYR A 244 -26.85 9.00 -12.50
C TYR A 244 -27.23 8.20 -13.75
N VAL A 245 -26.29 8.03 -14.65
CA VAL A 245 -26.43 7.17 -15.82
C VAL A 245 -26.40 5.71 -15.36
N THR A 246 -27.39 4.92 -15.81
CA THR A 246 -27.56 3.50 -15.41
C THR A 246 -26.83 2.53 -16.31
N ASP A 247 -26.67 2.90 -17.59
CA ASP A 247 -26.14 2.02 -18.61
C ASP A 247 -24.92 2.62 -19.30
N ASP A 248 -23.96 1.78 -19.68
CA ASP A 248 -22.81 2.20 -20.47
C ASP A 248 -23.25 2.60 -21.89
N LEU A 249 -22.48 3.49 -22.50
CA LEU A 249 -22.70 4.00 -23.86
C LEU A 249 -24.06 4.69 -24.05
N SER A 250 -24.64 5.27 -23.01
CA SER A 250 -25.88 6.02 -23.05
C SER A 250 -25.77 7.27 -23.91
N PRO A 251 -26.58 7.44 -24.99
CA PRO A 251 -26.45 8.57 -25.92
C PRO A 251 -26.88 9.91 -25.28
N PHE A 252 -25.99 10.87 -25.19
CA PHE A 252 -26.27 12.26 -24.85
C PHE A 252 -26.34 13.08 -26.14
N ARG A 253 -27.52 13.63 -26.46
CA ARG A 253 -27.83 14.16 -27.78
C ARG A 253 -28.01 15.67 -27.80
N LYS A 254 -27.81 16.25 -29.00
CA LYS A 254 -27.93 17.71 -29.22
C LYS A 254 -29.36 18.23 -29.06
N SER A 255 -30.35 17.46 -29.47
CA SER A 255 -31.79 17.82 -29.43
C SER A 255 -32.65 16.63 -29.01
N PRO A 256 -33.93 16.83 -28.63
CA PRO A 256 -34.78 15.75 -28.13
C PRO A 256 -35.30 14.81 -29.22
N GLU A 257 -35.10 15.11 -30.50
CA GLU A 257 -35.64 14.29 -31.61
C GLU A 257 -34.92 12.93 -31.71
N ASN A 258 -35.65 11.93 -32.19
CA ASN A 258 -35.09 10.64 -32.57
C ASN A 258 -34.12 10.83 -33.76
N GLY A 259 -32.90 10.33 -33.63
CA GLY A 259 -31.88 10.50 -34.67
C GLY A 259 -31.05 11.78 -34.55
N ALA A 260 -31.30 12.65 -33.56
CA ALA A 260 -30.43 13.80 -33.26
C ALA A 260 -28.98 13.39 -33.06
N ALA A 261 -28.07 14.28 -33.45
CA ALA A 261 -26.63 14.03 -33.31
C ALA A 261 -26.24 13.69 -31.87
N ILE A 262 -25.48 12.62 -31.72
CA ILE A 262 -24.90 12.23 -30.43
C ILE A 262 -23.72 13.17 -30.16
N LEU A 263 -23.75 13.85 -29.03
CA LEU A 263 -22.67 14.70 -28.55
C LEU A 263 -21.62 13.85 -27.83
N PHE A 264 -22.07 12.96 -26.96
CA PHE A 264 -21.24 12.04 -26.19
C PHE A 264 -21.96 10.74 -25.91
N LEU A 265 -21.19 9.68 -25.66
CA LEU A 265 -21.68 8.46 -25.05
C LEU A 265 -21.27 8.51 -23.58
N LEU A 266 -22.25 8.49 -22.69
CA LEU A 266 -22.05 8.50 -21.25
C LEU A 266 -21.95 7.08 -20.74
N ASN A 267 -21.17 6.88 -19.68
CA ASN A 267 -21.00 5.58 -19.06
C ASN A 267 -21.80 5.51 -17.75
N LYS A 268 -22.08 4.29 -17.34
CA LYS A 268 -22.70 4.03 -16.05
C LYS A 268 -21.97 4.78 -14.93
N GLY A 269 -22.74 5.45 -14.07
CA GLY A 269 -22.21 6.26 -12.98
C GLY A 269 -21.90 7.71 -13.36
N ASP A 270 -21.86 8.09 -14.63
CA ASP A 270 -21.72 9.50 -15.01
C ASP A 270 -22.91 10.32 -14.49
N HIS A 271 -22.64 11.54 -14.06
CA HIS A 271 -23.63 12.45 -13.47
C HIS A 271 -24.17 13.43 -14.50
N VAL A 272 -25.49 13.61 -14.51
CA VAL A 272 -26.16 14.62 -15.35
C VAL A 272 -27.00 15.52 -14.46
N ALA A 273 -26.73 16.84 -14.50
CA ALA A 273 -27.55 17.85 -13.83
C ALA A 273 -28.74 18.20 -14.75
N ILE A 274 -29.91 17.69 -14.41
CA ILE A 274 -31.15 17.86 -15.22
C ILE A 274 -31.87 19.12 -14.80
N SER A 275 -32.26 19.97 -15.80
CA SER A 275 -32.98 21.22 -15.60
C SER A 275 -34.37 21.24 -16.24
N LYS A 276 -34.63 20.40 -17.23
CA LYS A 276 -35.94 20.36 -17.95
C LYS A 276 -36.33 18.95 -18.33
N THR A 277 -37.63 18.73 -18.47
CA THR A 277 -38.23 17.48 -18.95
C THR A 277 -39.12 17.73 -20.15
N ALA A 278 -39.01 16.90 -21.18
CA ALA A 278 -39.88 16.91 -22.38
C ALA A 278 -40.25 15.46 -22.72
N GLY A 279 -41.40 15.01 -22.22
CA GLY A 279 -41.83 13.64 -22.36
C GLY A 279 -40.91 12.64 -21.68
N ASP A 280 -40.36 11.72 -22.46
CA ASP A 280 -39.38 10.71 -22.03
C ASP A 280 -37.89 11.21 -22.07
N ARG A 281 -37.70 12.48 -22.44
CA ARG A 281 -36.39 13.08 -22.58
C ARG A 281 -36.16 14.14 -21.54
N LEU A 282 -34.91 14.19 -21.06
CA LEU A 282 -34.48 15.10 -20.04
C LEU A 282 -33.30 15.95 -20.57
N PHE A 283 -33.42 17.27 -20.41
CA PHE A 283 -32.41 18.20 -20.79
C PHE A 283 -31.56 18.54 -19.57
N GLY A 284 -30.24 18.43 -19.74
CA GLY A 284 -29.33 18.71 -18.65
C GLY A 284 -27.93 19.02 -19.12
N ARG A 285 -27.06 19.13 -18.13
CA ARG A 285 -25.66 19.44 -18.26
C ARG A 285 -24.82 18.29 -17.71
N VAL A 286 -23.85 17.87 -18.51
CA VAL A 286 -22.86 16.84 -18.11
C VAL A 286 -21.47 17.44 -18.15
N ARG A 287 -20.59 17.00 -17.26
CA ARG A 287 -19.17 17.32 -17.26
C ARG A 287 -18.39 16.12 -17.77
N VAL A 288 -17.94 16.18 -19.01
CA VAL A 288 -17.22 15.08 -19.68
C VAL A 288 -15.73 15.32 -19.69
N PHE A 289 -14.95 14.27 -19.49
CA PHE A 289 -13.52 14.30 -19.60
C PHE A 289 -13.09 14.13 -21.07
N ILE A 290 -12.34 15.12 -21.58
CA ILE A 290 -11.78 15.10 -22.93
C ILE A 290 -10.36 14.53 -22.87
N ASP A 291 -10.23 13.27 -23.14
CA ASP A 291 -9.00 12.48 -23.01
C ASP A 291 -7.79 13.12 -23.73
N ARG A 292 -7.98 13.61 -24.97
CA ARG A 292 -6.93 14.25 -25.77
C ARG A 292 -6.41 15.55 -25.16
N GLN A 293 -7.23 16.24 -24.39
CA GLN A 293 -6.91 17.54 -23.80
C GLN A 293 -6.60 17.45 -22.32
N ASN A 294 -6.73 16.26 -21.72
CA ASN A 294 -6.61 16.03 -20.27
C ASN A 294 -7.41 17.03 -19.43
N LYS A 295 -8.62 17.37 -19.84
CA LYS A 295 -9.48 18.37 -19.18
C LYS A 295 -10.94 18.00 -19.24
N TYR A 296 -11.72 18.62 -18.36
CA TYR A 296 -13.18 18.52 -18.38
C TYR A 296 -13.81 19.64 -19.21
N GLN A 297 -14.90 19.27 -19.88
CA GLN A 297 -15.78 20.21 -20.58
C GLN A 297 -17.22 20.01 -20.13
N SER A 298 -17.92 21.11 -19.84
CA SER A 298 -19.35 21.07 -19.58
C SER A 298 -20.12 21.18 -20.91
N VAL A 299 -21.07 20.26 -21.10
CA VAL A 299 -21.88 20.18 -22.31
C VAL A 299 -23.35 20.07 -21.94
N ASN A 300 -24.22 20.79 -22.65
CA ASN A 300 -25.67 20.71 -22.50
C ASN A 300 -26.26 19.81 -23.59
N GLY A 301 -27.26 19.01 -23.24
CA GLY A 301 -27.90 18.10 -24.18
C GLY A 301 -29.05 17.34 -23.57
N TRP A 302 -29.49 16.32 -24.29
CA TRP A 302 -30.67 15.51 -23.99
C TRP A 302 -30.32 14.04 -23.78
N ILE A 303 -30.95 13.42 -22.78
CA ILE A 303 -30.80 12.01 -22.49
C ILE A 303 -32.21 11.39 -22.32
N LEU A 304 -32.36 10.10 -22.66
CA LEU A 304 -33.58 9.36 -22.40
C LEU A 304 -33.70 9.04 -20.90
N ARG A 305 -34.92 9.18 -20.37
CA ARG A 305 -35.23 8.90 -18.95
C ARG A 305 -34.86 7.47 -18.53
N GLN A 306 -34.99 6.51 -19.45
CA GLN A 306 -34.67 5.11 -19.17
C GLN A 306 -33.17 4.86 -18.84
N HIS A 307 -32.31 5.75 -19.27
CA HIS A 307 -30.86 5.62 -19.06
C HIS A 307 -30.35 6.31 -17.78
N ILE A 308 -31.23 6.91 -16.98
CA ILE A 308 -30.81 7.65 -15.78
C ILE A 308 -31.77 7.43 -14.61
N ILE A 309 -31.19 7.51 -13.41
CA ILE A 309 -31.91 7.45 -12.12
C ILE A 309 -31.58 8.67 -11.28
N ILE A 310 -32.56 9.13 -10.46
CA ILE A 310 -32.32 10.24 -9.52
C ILE A 310 -31.25 9.83 -8.52
N GLY A 311 -30.25 10.69 -8.31
CA GLY A 311 -29.29 10.58 -7.23
C GLY A 311 -30.00 10.73 -5.86
N LYS A 312 -29.64 9.86 -4.93
CA LYS A 312 -30.14 9.93 -3.55
C LYS A 312 -29.41 11.01 -2.76
#